data_16b55bc9fb7de9f92653527eeafc19d6
#
_entry.id   16b55bc9fb7de9f92653527eeafc19d6
#
_cell.length_a   1.000
_cell.length_b   1.000
_cell.length_c   1.000
_cell.angle_alpha   90.00
_cell.angle_beta   90.00
_cell.angle_gamma   90.00
#
_symmetry.space_group_name_H-M   'P 1'
#
loop_
_entity.id
_entity.type
_entity.pdbx_description
1 polymer ?
#
loop_
_entity_poly.entity_id
_entity_poly.type
_entity_poly.pdbx_seq_one_letter_code
_entity_poly.pdbx_strand_id
1 'polypeptide(L)'
;AQKLNYINDGDDSTDEDLGCNEIWLMPISPSPTYHKYDVTDYMDIDPQYGTMEDFDALIEDCHSRGIHVIIDFVMNHSSSEHPWFVAASDYLKTLDADEEPDLEVCPYVDYYHFSREKLEGYTALPGSDWYYEARFWEGMPDLNLKSEAVRKEFDEITSFWLDHGVDGFRLDAVTSYETGQPDEITEELTWFNDMVKAKKSDAYIVGEAWTNRKSYAPFYASGVDSFFDFSFADSNGNIAKILHGAGSAADFAQSQINAETLYQSYNPNYINAPFYTNHDMARSSGFYSGELALQQTKYALAMNLLMQGNAFL
;
A
#
# COMPACT_ATOMS: atom_id res chain seq x y z
N ALA A 1 19.79 -3.87 -9.47
CA ALA A 1 20.36 -4.82 -10.44
C ALA A 1 21.28 -5.89 -9.82
N GLN A 2 22.32 -5.55 -9.00
CA GLN A 2 23.31 -6.54 -8.49
C GLN A 2 22.72 -7.69 -7.65
N LYS A 3 21.53 -7.54 -7.07
CA LYS A 3 20.86 -8.53 -6.22
C LYS A 3 19.77 -9.32 -6.95
N LEU A 4 19.41 -8.97 -8.18
CA LEU A 4 18.35 -9.63 -8.91
C LEU A 4 18.63 -11.13 -9.14
N ASN A 5 19.89 -11.52 -9.35
CA ASN A 5 20.24 -12.94 -9.48
C ASN A 5 19.92 -13.78 -8.23
N TYR A 6 19.80 -13.16 -7.05
CA TYR A 6 19.37 -13.86 -5.84
C TYR A 6 17.84 -13.97 -5.77
N ILE A 7 17.13 -13.01 -6.35
CA ILE A 7 15.67 -12.97 -6.36
C ILE A 7 15.14 -13.92 -7.45
N ASN A 8 15.68 -13.76 -8.68
CA ASN A 8 15.44 -14.61 -9.82
C ASN A 8 16.55 -14.35 -10.85
N ASP A 9 17.24 -15.39 -11.29
CA ASP A 9 18.33 -15.28 -12.27
C ASP A 9 17.84 -15.40 -13.73
N GLY A 10 16.56 -15.72 -13.94
CA GLY A 10 15.92 -15.90 -15.23
C GLY A 10 16.13 -17.31 -15.83
N ASP A 11 16.62 -18.27 -15.03
CA ASP A 11 16.84 -19.65 -15.44
C ASP A 11 16.09 -20.63 -14.52
N ASP A 12 14.89 -21.02 -14.92
CA ASP A 12 14.04 -21.97 -14.18
C ASP A 12 14.65 -23.37 -14.00
N SER A 13 15.80 -23.64 -14.60
CA SER A 13 16.51 -24.93 -14.48
C SER A 13 17.46 -25.00 -13.30
N THR A 14 17.66 -23.90 -12.57
CA THR A 14 18.53 -23.80 -11.38
C THR A 14 17.71 -23.65 -10.11
N ASP A 15 18.32 -23.98 -8.96
CA ASP A 15 17.78 -23.75 -7.60
C ASP A 15 18.67 -22.75 -6.84
N GLU A 16 19.34 -21.83 -7.55
CA GLU A 16 20.34 -20.92 -6.96
C GLU A 16 19.75 -19.58 -6.52
N ASP A 17 18.47 -19.33 -6.81
CA ASP A 17 17.74 -18.12 -6.46
C ASP A 17 16.46 -18.40 -5.64
N LEU A 18 15.63 -17.36 -5.41
CA LEU A 18 14.36 -17.48 -4.69
C LEU A 18 13.18 -17.84 -5.62
N GLY A 19 13.34 -17.78 -6.94
CA GLY A 19 12.28 -18.02 -7.93
C GLY A 19 11.12 -17.02 -7.84
N CYS A 20 11.37 -15.80 -7.33
CA CYS A 20 10.32 -14.77 -7.23
C CYS A 20 10.02 -14.22 -8.63
N ASN A 21 8.75 -14.12 -8.96
CA ASN A 21 8.26 -13.57 -10.23
C ASN A 21 7.70 -12.15 -10.11
N GLU A 22 7.70 -11.56 -8.91
CA GLU A 22 7.28 -10.19 -8.66
C GLU A 22 8.13 -9.56 -7.55
N ILE A 23 8.38 -8.27 -7.67
CA ILE A 23 9.02 -7.43 -6.66
C ILE A 23 8.06 -6.28 -6.31
N TRP A 24 7.79 -6.12 -5.02
CA TRP A 24 7.21 -4.91 -4.49
C TRP A 24 8.32 -3.99 -4.00
N LEU A 25 8.44 -2.81 -4.61
CA LEU A 25 9.30 -1.73 -4.14
C LEU A 25 8.53 -0.89 -3.11
N MET A 26 9.06 -0.81 -1.90
CA MET A 26 8.62 0.16 -0.90
C MET A 26 8.74 1.59 -1.46
N PRO A 27 8.14 2.63 -0.82
CA PRO A 27 8.11 3.97 -1.40
C PRO A 27 9.46 4.44 -1.93
N ILE A 28 9.48 4.83 -3.20
CA ILE A 28 10.69 5.20 -3.95
C ILE A 28 10.77 6.69 -4.22
N SER A 29 9.68 7.42 -3.99
CA SER A 29 9.54 8.85 -4.30
C SER A 29 10.26 9.75 -3.29
N PRO A 30 10.62 10.99 -3.67
CA PRO A 30 11.19 11.98 -2.76
C PRO A 30 10.35 12.20 -1.52
N SER A 31 11.01 12.23 -0.37
CA SER A 31 10.38 12.37 0.94
C SER A 31 11.39 12.83 1.99
N PRO A 32 10.98 13.62 2.99
CA PRO A 32 11.86 14.09 4.05
C PRO A 32 12.24 13.00 5.06
N THR A 33 11.48 11.88 5.13
CA THR A 33 11.73 10.81 6.10
C THR A 33 12.40 9.59 5.49
N TYR A 34 12.96 8.71 6.35
CA TYR A 34 13.66 7.50 5.90
C TYR A 34 12.71 6.44 5.34
N HIS A 35 11.46 6.40 5.79
CA HIS A 35 10.45 5.42 5.35
C HIS A 35 9.77 5.79 4.04
N LYS A 36 9.84 7.05 3.64
CA LYS A 36 9.35 7.59 2.37
C LYS A 36 7.82 7.58 2.16
N TYR A 37 7.03 7.31 3.21
CA TYR A 37 5.57 7.36 3.09
C TYR A 37 5.00 8.79 3.08
N ASP A 38 5.75 9.81 3.48
CA ASP A 38 5.40 11.22 3.37
C ASP A 38 5.97 11.83 2.08
N VAL A 39 5.30 11.55 0.98
CA VAL A 39 5.75 11.89 -0.39
C VAL A 39 5.73 13.40 -0.64
N THR A 40 6.80 13.94 -1.21
CA THR A 40 6.90 15.35 -1.65
C THR A 40 6.82 15.52 -3.17
N ASP A 41 7.07 14.48 -3.94
CA ASP A 41 6.91 14.43 -5.39
C ASP A 41 6.54 12.99 -5.80
N TYR A 42 5.37 12.80 -6.40
CA TYR A 42 4.87 11.48 -6.79
C TYR A 42 5.44 10.95 -8.11
N MET A 43 6.11 11.81 -8.90
CA MET A 43 6.58 11.47 -10.25
C MET A 43 8.11 11.54 -10.39
N ASP A 44 8.83 11.32 -9.27
CA ASP A 44 10.30 11.25 -9.30
C ASP A 44 10.81 10.14 -8.36
N ILE A 45 12.08 9.80 -8.53
CA ILE A 45 12.82 8.88 -7.66
C ILE A 45 13.60 9.68 -6.63
N ASP A 46 13.52 9.25 -5.35
CA ASP A 46 14.34 9.87 -4.30
C ASP A 46 15.83 9.78 -4.65
N PRO A 47 16.57 10.90 -4.62
CA PRO A 47 17.99 10.94 -4.97
C PRO A 47 18.88 9.98 -4.16
N GLN A 48 18.40 9.48 -3.00
CA GLN A 48 19.11 8.47 -2.23
C GLN A 48 19.08 7.08 -2.91
N TYR A 49 18.12 6.83 -3.80
CA TYR A 49 17.95 5.56 -4.50
C TYR A 49 18.53 5.58 -5.91
N GLY A 50 18.65 6.73 -6.54
CA GLY A 50 19.17 6.88 -7.88
C GLY A 50 18.41 7.91 -8.70
N THR A 51 18.34 7.69 -10.00
CA THR A 51 17.65 8.53 -10.97
C THR A 51 16.53 7.76 -11.68
N MET A 52 15.71 8.46 -12.47
CA MET A 52 14.71 7.80 -13.33
C MET A 52 15.37 6.84 -14.33
N GLU A 53 16.56 7.15 -14.85
CA GLU A 53 17.30 6.26 -15.75
C GLU A 53 17.76 4.99 -15.02
N ASP A 54 18.12 5.08 -13.73
CA ASP A 54 18.46 3.91 -12.91
C ASP A 54 17.22 3.04 -12.66
N PHE A 55 16.05 3.67 -12.47
CA PHE A 55 14.78 2.98 -12.32
C PHE A 55 14.35 2.28 -13.60
N ASP A 56 14.39 2.95 -14.75
CA ASP A 56 14.06 2.34 -16.05
C ASP A 56 14.97 1.14 -16.34
N ALA A 57 16.26 1.25 -16.04
CA ALA A 57 17.20 0.14 -16.17
C ALA A 57 16.88 -1.03 -15.22
N LEU A 58 16.37 -0.76 -14.01
CA LEU A 58 15.90 -1.79 -13.09
C LEU A 58 14.67 -2.51 -13.65
N ILE A 59 13.70 -1.78 -14.17
CA ILE A 59 12.49 -2.33 -14.78
C ILE A 59 12.85 -3.23 -15.96
N GLU A 60 13.72 -2.75 -16.87
CA GLU A 60 14.17 -3.55 -18.02
C GLU A 60 14.88 -4.85 -17.59
N ASP A 61 15.77 -4.79 -16.59
CA ASP A 61 16.47 -5.97 -16.07
C ASP A 61 15.47 -6.95 -15.40
N CYS A 62 14.50 -6.46 -14.63
CA CYS A 62 13.44 -7.28 -14.06
C CYS A 62 12.61 -7.99 -15.13
N HIS A 63 12.09 -7.24 -16.09
CA HIS A 63 11.24 -7.77 -17.17
C HIS A 63 12.00 -8.79 -18.04
N SER A 64 13.29 -8.57 -18.29
CA SER A 64 14.13 -9.53 -19.05
C SER A 64 14.25 -10.90 -18.37
N ARG A 65 13.97 -10.98 -17.07
CA ARG A 65 13.99 -12.19 -16.23
C ARG A 65 12.59 -12.73 -15.92
N GLY A 66 11.53 -12.12 -16.44
CA GLY A 66 10.16 -12.47 -16.11
C GLY A 66 9.71 -12.02 -14.71
N ILE A 67 10.39 -11.02 -14.13
CA ILE A 67 10.02 -10.42 -12.85
C ILE A 67 9.14 -9.21 -13.11
N HIS A 68 7.92 -9.20 -12.59
CA HIS A 68 7.05 -8.02 -12.54
C HIS A 68 7.46 -7.09 -11.40
N VAL A 69 7.21 -5.80 -11.57
CA VAL A 69 7.54 -4.80 -10.55
C VAL A 69 6.30 -3.98 -10.21
N ILE A 70 5.89 -4.05 -8.95
CA ILE A 70 4.86 -3.14 -8.40
C ILE A 70 5.52 -2.14 -7.46
N ILE A 71 4.97 -0.95 -7.39
CA ILE A 71 5.45 0.11 -6.49
C ILE A 71 4.43 0.41 -5.40
N ASP A 72 4.95 0.87 -4.26
CA ASP A 72 4.11 1.38 -3.18
C ASP A 72 3.44 2.69 -3.62
N PHE A 73 2.12 2.79 -3.44
CA PHE A 73 1.32 3.91 -3.89
C PHE A 73 0.59 4.54 -2.71
N VAL A 74 1.14 5.66 -2.24
CA VAL A 74 0.67 6.36 -1.03
C VAL A 74 -0.33 7.42 -1.44
N MET A 75 -1.62 7.06 -1.51
CA MET A 75 -2.64 8.03 -1.91
C MET A 75 -3.54 8.53 -0.76
N ASN A 76 -3.43 7.94 0.45
CA ASN A 76 -4.18 8.44 1.60
C ASN A 76 -3.72 9.82 2.03
N HIS A 77 -2.42 10.11 1.95
CA HIS A 77 -1.80 11.33 2.46
C HIS A 77 -0.57 11.71 1.61
N SER A 78 -0.14 12.93 1.75
CA SER A 78 1.16 13.41 1.23
C SER A 78 2.05 13.88 2.38
N SER A 79 3.25 14.36 2.07
CA SER A 79 4.04 15.14 3.03
C SER A 79 3.43 16.51 3.29
N SER A 80 3.57 17.03 4.52
CA SER A 80 3.33 18.44 4.80
C SER A 80 4.31 19.39 4.06
N GLU A 81 5.38 18.84 3.47
CA GLU A 81 6.32 19.55 2.61
C GLU A 81 5.96 19.42 1.12
N HIS A 82 4.90 18.68 0.78
CA HIS A 82 4.44 18.59 -0.62
C HIS A 82 3.98 19.95 -1.13
N PRO A 83 4.34 20.36 -2.36
CA PRO A 83 3.95 21.66 -2.92
C PRO A 83 2.46 21.98 -2.83
N TRP A 84 1.59 20.97 -2.97
CA TRP A 84 0.14 21.13 -2.83
C TRP A 84 -0.23 21.60 -1.41
N PHE A 85 0.28 20.91 -0.37
CA PHE A 85 -0.02 21.27 1.01
C PHE A 85 0.59 22.61 1.41
N VAL A 86 1.83 22.87 0.98
CA VAL A 86 2.50 24.16 1.23
C VAL A 86 1.68 25.31 0.65
N ALA A 87 1.26 25.20 -0.61
CA ALA A 87 0.45 26.23 -1.27
C ALA A 87 -0.91 26.44 -0.56
N ALA A 88 -1.62 25.36 -0.21
CA ALA A 88 -2.88 25.45 0.52
C ALA A 88 -2.69 26.08 1.89
N SER A 89 -1.70 25.61 2.66
CA SER A 89 -1.43 26.11 4.01
C SER A 89 -1.01 27.58 4.02
N ASP A 90 -0.16 28.00 3.09
CA ASP A 90 0.28 29.39 2.99
C ASP A 90 -0.87 30.33 2.60
N TYR A 91 -1.75 29.90 1.71
CA TYR A 91 -2.96 30.66 1.37
C TYR A 91 -3.90 30.77 2.57
N LEU A 92 -4.21 29.68 3.27
CA LEU A 92 -5.10 29.67 4.43
C LEU A 92 -4.61 30.57 5.57
N LYS A 93 -3.31 30.73 5.75
CA LYS A 93 -2.70 31.66 6.73
C LYS A 93 -2.94 33.14 6.40
N THR A 94 -3.30 33.47 5.14
CA THR A 94 -3.58 34.87 4.76
C THR A 94 -5.02 35.27 4.99
N LEU A 95 -5.93 34.33 5.26
CA LEU A 95 -7.35 34.57 5.40
C LEU A 95 -7.68 35.09 6.81
N ASP A 96 -8.57 36.08 6.88
CA ASP A 96 -9.15 36.56 8.15
C ASP A 96 -10.09 35.49 8.74
N ALA A 97 -10.43 35.65 10.04
CA ALA A 97 -11.18 34.63 10.79
C ALA A 97 -12.59 34.33 10.24
N ASP A 98 -13.18 35.25 9.51
CA ASP A 98 -14.52 35.17 8.91
C ASP A 98 -14.47 34.99 7.36
N GLU A 99 -13.28 34.83 6.81
CA GLU A 99 -13.06 34.66 5.37
C GLU A 99 -13.02 33.18 4.99
N GLU A 100 -13.82 32.81 3.97
CA GLU A 100 -13.82 31.46 3.41
C GLU A 100 -12.79 31.35 2.27
N PRO A 101 -12.18 30.17 2.08
CA PRO A 101 -11.24 29.95 1.01
C PRO A 101 -11.89 30.07 -0.39
N ASP A 102 -11.20 30.74 -1.29
CA ASP A 102 -11.55 30.81 -2.71
C ASP A 102 -10.72 29.82 -3.52
N LEU A 103 -11.36 28.77 -4.04
CA LEU A 103 -10.70 27.72 -4.81
C LEU A 103 -10.24 28.20 -6.19
N GLU A 104 -10.73 29.33 -6.71
CA GLU A 104 -10.18 29.95 -7.93
C GLU A 104 -8.81 30.59 -7.65
N VAL A 105 -8.57 31.02 -6.41
CA VAL A 105 -7.28 31.58 -5.97
C VAL A 105 -6.29 30.48 -5.59
N CYS A 106 -6.75 29.49 -4.83
CA CYS A 106 -5.91 28.36 -4.42
C CYS A 106 -6.69 27.03 -4.51
N PRO A 107 -6.63 26.32 -5.63
CA PRO A 107 -7.33 25.05 -5.82
C PRO A 107 -6.81 23.95 -4.87
N TYR A 108 -5.59 24.06 -4.38
CA TYR A 108 -4.98 23.08 -3.49
C TYR A 108 -5.65 22.96 -2.12
N VAL A 109 -6.50 23.93 -1.73
CA VAL A 109 -7.31 23.79 -0.51
C VAL A 109 -8.30 22.62 -0.62
N ASP A 110 -8.81 22.31 -1.82
CA ASP A 110 -9.70 21.18 -2.08
C ASP A 110 -8.97 19.82 -2.05
N TYR A 111 -7.61 19.82 -2.09
CA TYR A 111 -6.82 18.60 -2.08
C TYR A 111 -6.74 17.94 -0.70
N TYR A 112 -7.09 18.66 0.36
CA TYR A 112 -6.97 18.22 1.74
C TYR A 112 -8.23 18.58 2.53
N HIS A 113 -8.40 17.94 3.68
CA HIS A 113 -9.50 18.22 4.59
C HIS A 113 -9.08 19.32 5.59
N PHE A 114 -9.53 20.54 5.37
CA PHE A 114 -9.31 21.65 6.29
C PHE A 114 -10.59 21.99 7.06
N SER A 115 -10.45 22.53 8.29
CA SER A 115 -11.56 22.97 9.13
C SER A 115 -11.12 24.10 10.04
N ARG A 116 -12.03 25.02 10.37
CA ARG A 116 -11.82 25.99 11.46
C ARG A 116 -12.15 25.41 12.84
N GLU A 117 -12.78 24.25 12.88
CA GLU A 117 -13.06 23.51 14.11
C GLU A 117 -12.07 22.34 14.27
N LYS A 118 -11.60 22.13 15.50
CA LYS A 118 -10.79 20.96 15.81
C LYS A 118 -11.65 19.70 15.81
N LEU A 119 -11.56 18.92 14.76
CA LEU A 119 -12.21 17.63 14.63
C LEU A 119 -11.29 16.48 15.14
N GLU A 120 -11.83 15.27 15.26
CA GLU A 120 -11.05 14.08 15.55
C GLU A 120 -10.12 13.77 14.36
N GLY A 121 -8.85 13.43 14.62
CA GLY A 121 -7.85 13.23 13.56
C GLY A 121 -7.24 14.52 12.99
N TYR A 122 -7.73 15.70 13.43
CA TYR A 122 -7.23 16.98 12.93
C TYR A 122 -6.16 17.58 13.84
N THR A 123 -5.13 18.15 13.24
CA THR A 123 -4.07 18.90 13.90
C THR A 123 -4.14 20.38 13.52
N ALA A 124 -3.62 21.26 14.40
CA ALA A 124 -3.64 22.70 14.15
C ALA A 124 -2.65 23.06 13.03
N LEU A 125 -3.08 23.92 12.09
CA LEU A 125 -2.19 24.51 11.10
C LEU A 125 -1.43 25.69 11.75
N PRO A 126 -0.11 25.57 11.96
CA PRO A 126 0.66 26.59 12.68
C PRO A 126 0.56 27.97 12.01
N GLY A 127 0.26 28.99 12.82
CA GLY A 127 0.16 30.39 12.36
C GLY A 127 -1.20 30.77 11.74
N SER A 128 -2.23 29.96 11.96
CA SER A 128 -3.60 30.23 11.51
C SER A 128 -4.63 29.71 12.52
N ASP A 129 -5.92 29.97 12.25
CA ASP A 129 -7.06 29.42 13.00
C ASP A 129 -7.60 28.13 12.36
N TRP A 130 -6.86 27.56 11.38
CA TRP A 130 -7.25 26.35 10.67
C TRP A 130 -6.68 25.09 11.33
N TYR A 131 -7.35 23.98 11.07
CA TYR A 131 -6.93 22.62 11.34
C TYR A 131 -6.96 21.83 10.03
N TYR A 132 -6.15 20.79 9.93
CA TYR A 132 -6.15 19.84 8.80
C TYR A 132 -6.15 18.42 9.30
N GLU A 133 -6.73 17.51 8.54
CA GLU A 133 -6.72 16.10 8.85
C GLU A 133 -5.33 15.51 8.66
N ALA A 134 -4.85 14.76 9.66
CA ALA A 134 -3.55 14.09 9.65
C ALA A 134 -3.61 12.89 10.63
N ARG A 135 -4.21 11.80 10.19
CA ARG A 135 -4.50 10.65 11.06
C ARG A 135 -3.26 9.92 11.54
N PHE A 136 -2.20 9.92 10.75
CA PHE A 136 -0.94 9.28 11.14
C PHE A 136 -0.11 10.20 12.03
N TRP A 137 0.22 11.37 11.54
CA TRP A 137 0.91 12.41 12.29
C TRP A 137 0.91 13.74 11.50
N GLU A 138 1.24 14.84 12.16
CA GLU A 138 1.18 16.19 11.59
C GLU A 138 1.96 16.42 10.29
N GLY A 139 2.97 15.59 10.02
CA GLY A 139 3.74 15.62 8.78
C GLY A 139 3.10 14.89 7.60
N MET A 140 1.95 14.23 7.80
CA MET A 140 1.22 13.47 6.78
C MET A 140 -0.23 13.95 6.69
N PRO A 141 -0.50 15.11 6.05
CA PRO A 141 -1.86 15.57 5.81
C PRO A 141 -2.62 14.62 4.89
N ASP A 142 -3.84 14.24 5.30
CA ASP A 142 -4.70 13.33 4.56
C ASP A 142 -5.29 14.04 3.33
N LEU A 143 -5.26 13.36 2.19
CA LEU A 143 -5.77 13.85 0.90
C LEU A 143 -7.28 13.62 0.79
N ASN A 144 -7.97 14.55 0.15
CA ASN A 144 -9.38 14.44 -0.21
C ASN A 144 -9.52 13.62 -1.50
N LEU A 145 -9.71 12.31 -1.39
CA LEU A 145 -9.84 11.42 -2.55
C LEU A 145 -11.16 11.64 -3.33
N LYS A 146 -12.11 12.40 -2.77
CA LYS A 146 -13.34 12.81 -3.46
C LYS A 146 -13.16 14.04 -4.35
N SER A 147 -12.05 14.79 -4.18
CA SER A 147 -11.73 15.90 -5.07
C SER A 147 -11.44 15.42 -6.48
N GLU A 148 -12.16 15.95 -7.46
CA GLU A 148 -11.92 15.66 -8.88
C GLU A 148 -10.50 16.09 -9.31
N ALA A 149 -9.97 17.14 -8.69
CA ALA A 149 -8.62 17.62 -8.96
C ALA A 149 -7.56 16.64 -8.45
N VAL A 150 -7.71 16.12 -7.24
CA VAL A 150 -6.84 15.06 -6.68
C VAL A 150 -6.91 13.79 -7.52
N ARG A 151 -8.11 13.37 -7.90
CA ARG A 151 -8.30 12.20 -8.78
C ARG A 151 -7.62 12.37 -10.12
N LYS A 152 -7.62 13.58 -10.69
CA LYS A 152 -6.91 13.88 -11.93
C LYS A 152 -5.39 13.81 -11.75
N GLU A 153 -4.85 14.32 -10.64
CA GLU A 153 -3.42 14.18 -10.33
C GLU A 153 -3.03 12.69 -10.26
N PHE A 154 -3.79 11.87 -9.55
CA PHE A 154 -3.52 10.43 -9.46
C PHE A 154 -3.70 9.69 -10.79
N ASP A 155 -4.58 10.15 -11.67
CA ASP A 155 -4.69 9.65 -13.04
C ASP A 155 -3.39 9.92 -13.84
N GLU A 156 -2.82 11.12 -13.71
CA GLU A 156 -1.55 11.49 -14.35
C GLU A 156 -0.37 10.73 -13.73
N ILE A 157 -0.31 10.63 -12.41
CA ILE A 157 0.74 9.89 -11.66
C ILE A 157 0.75 8.41 -12.03
N THR A 158 -0.42 7.77 -12.07
CA THR A 158 -0.51 6.36 -12.46
C THR A 158 -0.11 6.13 -13.91
N SER A 159 -0.48 7.05 -14.82
CA SER A 159 -0.05 7.00 -16.23
C SER A 159 1.47 7.08 -16.32
N PHE A 160 2.09 8.03 -15.60
CA PHE A 160 3.53 8.20 -15.56
C PHE A 160 4.26 6.91 -15.19
N TRP A 161 3.87 6.27 -14.07
CA TRP A 161 4.53 5.04 -13.62
C TRP A 161 4.28 3.84 -14.54
N LEU A 162 3.07 3.71 -15.09
CA LEU A 162 2.76 2.65 -16.06
C LEU A 162 3.55 2.82 -17.37
N ASP A 163 3.76 4.06 -17.83
CA ASP A 163 4.58 4.38 -18.99
C ASP A 163 6.07 4.06 -18.76
N HIS A 164 6.55 4.13 -17.50
CA HIS A 164 7.88 3.67 -17.07
C HIS A 164 7.95 2.15 -16.82
N GLY A 165 6.90 1.41 -17.14
CA GLY A 165 6.90 -0.07 -17.12
C GLY A 165 6.53 -0.70 -15.79
N VAL A 166 5.97 0.05 -14.84
CA VAL A 166 5.43 -0.52 -13.60
C VAL A 166 4.28 -1.48 -13.91
N ASP A 167 4.25 -2.64 -13.26
CA ASP A 167 3.25 -3.68 -13.51
C ASP A 167 2.03 -3.60 -12.59
N GLY A 168 2.05 -2.70 -11.62
CA GLY A 168 0.94 -2.53 -10.70
C GLY A 168 1.30 -1.73 -9.45
N PHE A 169 0.39 -1.74 -8.48
CA PHE A 169 0.49 -0.88 -7.31
C PHE A 169 0.13 -1.60 -6.02
N ARG A 170 0.91 -1.34 -4.97
CA ARG A 170 0.52 -1.64 -3.61
C ARG A 170 -0.09 -0.40 -2.99
N LEU A 171 -1.34 -0.46 -2.61
CA LEU A 171 -2.06 0.66 -2.00
C LEU A 171 -1.82 0.69 -0.50
N ASP A 172 -1.20 1.77 -0.04
CA ASP A 172 -0.93 2.02 1.37
C ASP A 172 -2.21 2.41 2.12
N ALA A 173 -2.30 1.99 3.39
CA ALA A 173 -3.25 2.47 4.38
C ALA A 173 -4.73 2.50 3.92
N VAL A 174 -5.18 1.50 3.15
CA VAL A 174 -6.55 1.44 2.57
C VAL A 174 -7.66 1.68 3.60
N THR A 175 -7.50 1.20 4.83
CA THR A 175 -8.49 1.39 5.91
C THR A 175 -8.62 2.82 6.41
N SER A 176 -7.76 3.72 5.96
CA SER A 176 -7.74 5.14 6.33
C SER A 176 -8.33 6.06 5.28
N TYR A 177 -8.73 5.54 4.11
CA TYR A 177 -9.29 6.36 3.03
C TYR A 177 -10.58 7.05 3.49
N GLU A 178 -10.66 8.35 3.21
CA GLU A 178 -11.78 9.21 3.59
C GLU A 178 -12.13 9.09 5.09
N THR A 179 -13.38 8.86 5.41
CA THR A 179 -13.80 8.69 6.82
C THR A 179 -13.46 7.32 7.41
N GLY A 180 -12.88 6.41 6.63
CA GLY A 180 -12.61 5.03 7.03
C GLY A 180 -13.85 4.13 7.06
N GLN A 181 -14.98 4.60 6.52
CA GLN A 181 -16.19 3.77 6.41
C GLN A 181 -16.07 2.80 5.24
N PRO A 182 -16.48 1.53 5.40
CA PRO A 182 -16.29 0.50 4.38
C PRO A 182 -16.86 0.82 3.01
N ASP A 183 -18.01 1.49 2.96
CA ASP A 183 -18.65 1.85 1.68
C ASP A 183 -17.84 2.94 0.95
N GLU A 184 -17.33 3.93 1.66
CA GLU A 184 -16.47 4.99 1.09
C GLU A 184 -15.13 4.42 0.62
N ILE A 185 -14.48 3.57 1.43
CA ILE A 185 -13.25 2.87 1.03
C ILE A 185 -13.49 2.07 -0.25
N THR A 186 -14.62 1.34 -0.33
CA THR A 186 -14.93 0.53 -1.52
C THR A 186 -15.16 1.41 -2.74
N GLU A 187 -15.76 2.60 -2.58
CA GLU A 187 -15.94 3.56 -3.67
C GLU A 187 -14.60 4.09 -4.19
N GLU A 188 -13.70 4.50 -3.30
CA GLU A 188 -12.36 4.99 -3.68
C GLU A 188 -11.52 3.89 -4.35
N LEU A 189 -11.57 2.68 -3.83
CA LEU A 189 -10.90 1.53 -4.44
C LEU A 189 -11.47 1.19 -5.81
N THR A 190 -12.79 1.29 -6.00
CA THR A 190 -13.44 1.07 -7.30
C THR A 190 -12.97 2.09 -8.32
N TRP A 191 -13.00 3.37 -7.96
CA TRP A 191 -12.48 4.44 -8.80
C TRP A 191 -11.02 4.18 -9.21
N PHE A 192 -10.14 3.88 -8.25
CA PHE A 192 -8.72 3.64 -8.52
C PHE A 192 -8.52 2.41 -9.42
N ASN A 193 -9.18 1.30 -9.09
CA ASN A 193 -9.11 0.08 -9.89
C ASN A 193 -9.54 0.30 -11.33
N ASP A 194 -10.68 0.94 -11.55
CA ASP A 194 -11.21 1.18 -12.89
C ASP A 194 -10.29 2.09 -13.71
N MET A 195 -9.73 3.13 -13.07
CA MET A 195 -8.78 4.05 -13.67
C MET A 195 -7.50 3.31 -14.13
N VAL A 196 -6.91 2.50 -13.26
CA VAL A 196 -5.67 1.75 -13.57
C VAL A 196 -5.93 0.67 -14.61
N LYS A 197 -6.99 -0.12 -14.44
CA LYS A 197 -7.33 -1.22 -15.37
C LYS A 197 -7.74 -0.73 -16.75
N ALA A 198 -8.24 0.49 -16.88
CA ALA A 198 -8.51 1.12 -18.18
C ALA A 198 -7.21 1.43 -18.95
N LYS A 199 -6.09 1.67 -18.26
CA LYS A 199 -4.76 1.95 -18.86
C LYS A 199 -3.98 0.66 -19.12
N LYS A 200 -3.94 -0.23 -18.13
CA LYS A 200 -3.24 -1.52 -18.16
C LYS A 200 -4.13 -2.58 -17.50
N SER A 201 -4.86 -3.33 -18.32
CA SER A 201 -5.89 -4.27 -17.85
C SER A 201 -5.35 -5.43 -17.01
N ASP A 202 -4.06 -5.73 -17.13
CA ASP A 202 -3.31 -6.74 -16.40
C ASP A 202 -2.48 -6.18 -15.24
N ALA A 203 -2.54 -4.88 -14.96
CA ALA A 203 -1.87 -4.30 -13.80
C ALA A 203 -2.36 -4.97 -12.51
N TYR A 204 -1.42 -5.40 -11.66
CA TYR A 204 -1.76 -6.02 -10.38
C TYR A 204 -1.93 -4.97 -9.30
N ILE A 205 -3.03 -5.02 -8.56
CA ILE A 205 -3.31 -4.09 -7.46
C ILE A 205 -3.51 -4.87 -6.17
N VAL A 206 -2.69 -4.57 -5.16
CA VAL A 206 -2.81 -5.16 -3.83
C VAL A 206 -2.97 -4.07 -2.76
N GLY A 207 -4.01 -4.16 -1.94
CA GLY A 207 -4.30 -3.19 -0.88
C GLY A 207 -3.83 -3.62 0.49
N GLU A 208 -3.25 -2.67 1.25
CA GLU A 208 -3.00 -2.86 2.66
C GLU A 208 -4.24 -2.49 3.47
N ALA A 209 -5.03 -3.50 3.81
CA ALA A 209 -6.17 -3.36 4.71
C ALA A 209 -5.83 -3.98 6.08
N TRP A 210 -5.16 -3.22 6.96
CA TRP A 210 -4.70 -3.71 8.26
C TRP A 210 -5.87 -3.90 9.23
N THR A 211 -6.65 -4.93 8.97
CA THR A 211 -7.81 -5.30 9.77
C THR A 211 -8.12 -6.80 9.62
N ASN A 212 -9.20 -7.26 10.22
CA ASN A 212 -9.62 -8.67 10.12
C ASN A 212 -10.34 -8.95 8.79
N ARG A 213 -10.35 -10.23 8.40
CA ARG A 213 -10.95 -10.73 7.14
C ARG A 213 -12.38 -10.26 6.89
N LYS A 214 -13.23 -10.23 7.94
CA LYS A 214 -14.63 -9.81 7.79
C LYS A 214 -14.77 -8.34 7.47
N SER A 215 -13.86 -7.51 7.97
CA SER A 215 -13.87 -6.07 7.77
C SER A 215 -13.39 -5.68 6.37
N TYR A 216 -12.35 -6.35 5.82
CA TYR A 216 -11.85 -5.99 4.50
C TYR A 216 -12.45 -6.81 3.35
N ALA A 217 -13.06 -7.97 3.61
CA ALA A 217 -13.65 -8.78 2.53
C ALA A 217 -14.61 -8.01 1.61
N PRO A 218 -15.45 -7.06 2.11
CA PRO A 218 -16.28 -6.23 1.25
C PRO A 218 -15.50 -5.42 0.21
N PHE A 219 -14.25 -5.04 0.50
CA PHE A 219 -13.41 -4.26 -0.41
C PHE A 219 -13.12 -4.99 -1.73
N TYR A 220 -13.18 -6.31 -1.77
CA TYR A 220 -13.08 -7.08 -3.01
C TYR A 220 -14.18 -6.75 -4.04
N ALA A 221 -15.32 -6.17 -3.60
CA ALA A 221 -16.35 -5.68 -4.52
C ALA A 221 -15.88 -4.52 -5.40
N SER A 222 -14.79 -3.84 -5.03
CA SER A 222 -14.16 -2.76 -5.82
C SER A 222 -13.51 -3.25 -7.11
N GLY A 223 -13.23 -4.55 -7.24
CA GLY A 223 -12.47 -5.10 -8.36
C GLY A 223 -10.95 -5.14 -8.14
N VAL A 224 -10.43 -4.56 -7.05
CA VAL A 224 -9.01 -4.69 -6.65
C VAL A 224 -8.66 -6.17 -6.54
N ASP A 225 -7.50 -6.56 -7.09
CA ASP A 225 -7.13 -7.96 -7.23
C ASP A 225 -6.92 -8.65 -5.88
N SER A 226 -6.21 -7.97 -4.97
CA SER A 226 -5.77 -8.57 -3.71
C SER A 226 -5.82 -7.62 -2.52
N PHE A 227 -5.95 -8.20 -1.33
CA PHE A 227 -5.64 -7.54 -0.06
C PHE A 227 -4.73 -8.42 0.77
N PHE A 228 -3.76 -7.82 1.47
CA PHE A 228 -2.88 -8.53 2.38
C PHE A 228 -3.67 -9.21 3.50
N ASP A 229 -3.50 -10.52 3.65
CA ASP A 229 -4.20 -11.29 4.68
C ASP A 229 -3.46 -11.26 6.01
N PHE A 230 -3.71 -10.24 6.79
CA PHE A 230 -3.11 -10.03 8.12
C PHE A 230 -3.41 -11.16 9.12
N SER A 231 -4.37 -12.06 8.85
CA SER A 231 -4.65 -13.18 9.73
C SER A 231 -3.55 -14.24 9.77
N PHE A 232 -2.68 -14.26 8.75
CA PHE A 232 -1.51 -15.15 8.71
C PHE A 232 -0.29 -14.56 9.40
N ALA A 233 -0.19 -13.23 9.38
CA ALA A 233 1.00 -12.48 9.71
C ALA A 233 1.28 -12.38 11.21
N ASP A 234 2.56 -12.09 11.51
CA ASP A 234 3.09 -11.82 12.84
C ASP A 234 3.17 -13.06 13.76
N SER A 235 3.82 -12.88 14.90
CA SER A 235 4.04 -13.88 15.96
C SER A 235 2.74 -14.47 16.55
N ASN A 236 1.63 -13.76 16.42
CA ASN A 236 0.31 -14.16 16.85
C ASN A 236 -0.64 -14.54 15.69
N GLY A 237 -0.14 -14.56 14.46
CA GLY A 237 -0.90 -14.98 13.29
C GLY A 237 -1.21 -16.48 13.26
N ASN A 238 -2.07 -16.88 12.35
CA ASN A 238 -2.53 -18.27 12.27
C ASN A 238 -1.39 -19.26 11.96
N ILE A 239 -0.41 -18.87 11.15
CA ILE A 239 0.77 -19.70 10.86
C ILE A 239 1.60 -19.91 12.13
N ALA A 240 1.94 -18.83 12.83
CA ALA A 240 2.73 -18.92 14.05
C ALA A 240 2.04 -19.72 15.14
N LYS A 241 0.73 -19.53 15.34
CA LYS A 241 -0.07 -20.31 16.31
C LYS A 241 0.00 -21.80 16.09
N ILE A 242 -0.16 -22.26 14.85
CA ILE A 242 -0.05 -23.69 14.51
C ILE A 242 1.33 -24.23 14.87
N LEU A 243 2.38 -23.52 14.52
CA LEU A 243 3.76 -23.96 14.77
C LEU A 243 4.18 -23.86 16.25
N HIS A 244 3.47 -23.07 17.05
CA HIS A 244 3.58 -23.10 18.52
C HIS A 244 2.73 -24.21 19.16
N GLY A 245 1.98 -25.02 18.38
CA GLY A 245 1.07 -26.04 18.89
C GLY A 245 -0.22 -25.48 19.50
N ALA A 246 -0.55 -24.23 19.22
CA ALA A 246 -1.76 -23.56 19.68
C ALA A 246 -2.83 -23.60 18.58
N GLY A 247 -3.51 -24.72 18.43
CA GLY A 247 -4.53 -24.96 17.42
C GLY A 247 -4.34 -26.28 16.68
N SER A 248 -5.28 -26.62 15.82
CA SER A 248 -5.22 -27.84 15.02
C SER A 248 -5.08 -27.52 13.53
N ALA A 249 -4.45 -28.43 12.76
CA ALA A 249 -4.39 -28.34 11.31
C ALA A 249 -5.79 -28.33 10.67
N ALA A 250 -6.77 -29.01 11.30
CA ALA A 250 -8.15 -29.02 10.83
C ALA A 250 -8.81 -27.65 10.97
N ASP A 251 -8.62 -26.96 12.12
CA ASP A 251 -9.16 -25.62 12.35
C ASP A 251 -8.50 -24.60 11.41
N PHE A 252 -7.19 -24.74 11.15
CA PHE A 252 -6.49 -23.92 10.20
C PHE A 252 -7.07 -24.09 8.78
N ALA A 253 -7.20 -25.33 8.30
CA ALA A 253 -7.79 -25.62 6.99
C ALA A 253 -9.23 -25.10 6.89
N GLN A 254 -10.06 -25.30 7.91
CA GLN A 254 -11.43 -24.77 7.93
C GLN A 254 -11.46 -23.24 7.89
N SER A 255 -10.52 -22.58 8.57
CA SER A 255 -10.37 -21.11 8.50
C SER A 255 -10.06 -20.62 7.08
N GLN A 256 -9.25 -21.38 6.29
CA GLN A 256 -8.98 -21.05 4.90
C GLN A 256 -10.24 -21.22 4.02
N ILE A 257 -10.93 -22.33 4.14
CA ILE A 257 -12.19 -22.59 3.41
C ILE A 257 -13.22 -21.49 3.70
N ASN A 258 -13.34 -21.07 4.96
CA ASN A 258 -14.26 -20.00 5.35
C ASN A 258 -13.84 -18.63 4.74
N ALA A 259 -12.54 -18.33 4.69
CA ALA A 259 -12.03 -17.12 4.09
C ALA A 259 -12.27 -17.09 2.59
N GLU A 260 -11.98 -18.19 1.90
CA GLU A 260 -12.22 -18.33 0.46
C GLU A 260 -13.71 -18.13 0.14
N THR A 261 -14.61 -18.79 0.88
CA THR A 261 -16.06 -18.63 0.74
C THR A 261 -16.48 -17.18 0.94
N LEU A 262 -15.90 -16.50 1.92
CA LEU A 262 -16.18 -15.11 2.23
C LEU A 262 -15.75 -14.18 1.09
N TYR A 263 -14.50 -14.31 0.60
CA TYR A 263 -13.96 -13.44 -0.45
C TYR A 263 -14.70 -13.67 -1.78
N GLN A 264 -14.96 -14.93 -2.15
CA GLN A 264 -15.73 -15.28 -3.35
C GLN A 264 -17.14 -14.70 -3.35
N SER A 265 -17.73 -14.47 -2.18
CA SER A 265 -19.07 -13.85 -2.09
C SER A 265 -19.08 -12.38 -2.54
N TYR A 266 -17.93 -11.69 -2.50
CA TYR A 266 -17.79 -10.32 -2.96
C TYR A 266 -17.17 -10.23 -4.36
N ASN A 267 -16.17 -11.06 -4.66
CA ASN A 267 -15.54 -11.13 -5.97
C ASN A 267 -15.11 -12.57 -6.29
N PRO A 268 -15.74 -13.26 -7.25
CA PRO A 268 -15.37 -14.63 -7.60
C PRO A 268 -13.95 -14.74 -8.21
N ASN A 269 -13.39 -13.62 -8.68
CA ASN A 269 -12.05 -13.56 -9.27
C ASN A 269 -10.99 -13.00 -8.30
N TYR A 270 -11.30 -12.89 -7.00
CA TYR A 270 -10.36 -12.40 -6.00
C TYR A 270 -9.05 -13.22 -6.02
N ILE A 271 -7.96 -12.55 -5.69
CA ILE A 271 -6.66 -13.18 -5.44
C ILE A 271 -6.31 -12.88 -3.98
N ASN A 272 -6.02 -13.90 -3.17
CA ASN A 272 -5.53 -13.65 -1.82
C ASN A 272 -4.06 -13.22 -1.84
N ALA A 273 -3.62 -12.42 -0.87
CA ALA A 273 -2.23 -12.03 -0.70
C ALA A 273 -1.72 -12.48 0.68
N PRO A 274 -1.41 -13.77 0.86
CA PRO A 274 -0.85 -14.25 2.11
C PRO A 274 0.57 -13.73 2.32
N PHE A 275 0.88 -13.34 3.55
CA PHE A 275 2.23 -12.95 3.96
C PHE A 275 2.46 -13.36 5.42
N TYR A 276 3.73 -13.51 5.80
CA TYR A 276 4.09 -13.97 7.14
C TYR A 276 4.63 -12.86 8.03
N THR A 277 5.34 -11.92 7.45
CA THR A 277 5.82 -10.68 8.09
C THR A 277 6.02 -9.61 7.03
N ASN A 278 6.09 -8.35 7.44
CA ASN A 278 6.41 -7.23 6.58
C ASN A 278 7.35 -6.24 7.27
N HIS A 279 7.61 -5.10 6.66
CA HIS A 279 8.50 -4.05 7.15
C HIS A 279 8.00 -3.34 8.43
N ASP A 280 6.69 -3.44 8.75
CA ASP A 280 6.06 -2.85 9.95
C ASP A 280 6.00 -3.82 11.13
N MET A 281 6.47 -5.05 10.93
CA MET A 281 6.43 -6.12 11.92
C MET A 281 7.83 -6.54 12.37
N ALA A 282 7.88 -7.29 13.47
CA ALA A 282 9.13 -7.92 13.91
C ALA A 282 9.63 -8.95 12.88
N ARG A 283 10.93 -9.15 12.82
CA ARG A 283 11.53 -10.18 11.96
C ARG A 283 11.05 -11.58 12.36
N SER A 284 10.58 -12.36 11.40
CA SER A 284 10.04 -13.71 11.61
C SER A 284 11.05 -14.69 12.26
N SER A 285 12.34 -14.47 12.09
CA SER A 285 13.39 -15.26 12.76
C SER A 285 13.33 -15.16 14.29
N GLY A 286 12.68 -14.15 14.85
CA GLY A 286 12.46 -13.98 16.30
C GLY A 286 11.15 -14.58 16.83
N PHE A 287 10.28 -15.11 15.97
CA PHE A 287 8.99 -15.65 16.39
C PHE A 287 9.10 -16.98 17.14
N TYR A 288 10.18 -17.71 16.95
CA TYR A 288 10.43 -18.99 17.58
C TYR A 288 11.73 -18.99 18.38
N SER A 289 11.85 -19.90 19.35
CA SER A 289 13.02 -20.04 20.20
C SER A 289 13.36 -21.51 20.44
N GLY A 290 14.60 -21.79 20.92
CA GLY A 290 15.07 -23.13 21.19
C GLY A 290 15.58 -23.89 19.95
N GLU A 291 15.80 -25.19 20.09
CA GLU A 291 16.46 -26.02 19.09
C GLU A 291 15.67 -26.16 17.76
N LEU A 292 14.34 -26.01 17.83
CA LEU A 292 13.47 -26.15 16.66
C LEU A 292 13.18 -24.82 15.93
N ALA A 293 13.67 -23.69 16.42
CA ALA A 293 13.32 -22.36 15.91
C ALA A 293 13.56 -22.22 14.39
N LEU A 294 14.71 -22.66 13.89
CA LEU A 294 15.03 -22.62 12.46
C LEU A 294 14.08 -23.50 11.63
N GLN A 295 13.74 -24.68 12.14
CA GLN A 295 12.84 -25.59 11.45
C GLN A 295 11.41 -25.03 11.42
N GLN A 296 10.96 -24.44 12.52
CA GLN A 296 9.64 -23.77 12.60
C GLN A 296 9.57 -22.59 11.64
N THR A 297 10.62 -21.76 11.55
CA THR A 297 10.69 -20.66 10.57
C THR A 297 10.60 -21.17 9.13
N LYS A 298 11.33 -22.24 8.79
CA LYS A 298 11.25 -22.86 7.45
C LYS A 298 9.85 -23.38 7.14
N TYR A 299 9.19 -24.03 8.10
CA TYR A 299 7.82 -24.50 7.92
C TYR A 299 6.83 -23.33 7.79
N ALA A 300 7.02 -22.24 8.53
CA ALA A 300 6.20 -21.05 8.41
C ALA A 300 6.26 -20.45 7.00
N LEU A 301 7.48 -20.28 6.47
CA LEU A 301 7.68 -19.79 5.10
C LEU A 301 7.10 -20.75 4.05
N ALA A 302 7.31 -22.06 4.22
CA ALA A 302 6.70 -23.05 3.33
C ALA A 302 5.17 -23.02 3.36
N MET A 303 4.58 -22.87 4.54
CA MET A 303 3.12 -22.70 4.67
C MET A 303 2.65 -21.45 3.94
N ASN A 304 3.33 -20.31 4.11
CA ASN A 304 2.99 -19.06 3.42
C ASN A 304 3.02 -19.21 1.89
N LEU A 305 4.11 -19.80 1.35
CA LEU A 305 4.29 -20.01 -0.09
C LEU A 305 3.31 -21.01 -0.71
N LEU A 306 2.74 -21.92 0.08
CA LEU A 306 1.76 -22.91 -0.36
C LEU A 306 0.31 -22.47 -0.20
N MET A 307 0.07 -21.27 0.34
CA MET A 307 -1.27 -20.69 0.43
C MET A 307 -1.79 -20.32 -0.96
N GLN A 308 -3.10 -20.34 -1.11
CA GLN A 308 -3.75 -19.87 -2.33
C GLN A 308 -3.57 -18.35 -2.47
N GLY A 309 -3.24 -17.92 -3.67
CA GLY A 309 -3.06 -16.51 -4.05
C GLY A 309 -1.61 -16.15 -4.35
N ASN A 310 -1.30 -14.86 -4.32
CA ASN A 310 0.04 -14.32 -4.49
C ASN A 310 0.72 -14.20 -3.13
N ALA A 311 1.65 -15.11 -2.85
CA ALA A 311 2.36 -15.14 -1.57
C ALA A 311 3.49 -14.10 -1.53
N PHE A 312 3.46 -13.22 -0.54
CA PHE A 312 4.52 -12.24 -0.29
C PHE A 312 5.52 -12.77 0.77
N LEU A 313 6.82 -12.50 0.54
CA LEU A 313 7.93 -12.87 1.42
C LEU A 313 8.53 -11.65 2.12
#